data_700f3b384c2de54276ed2afd96c91978
#
_entry.id   700f3b384c2de54276ed2afd96c91978
#
_cell.length_a   1.000
_cell.length_b   1.000
_cell.length_c   1.000
_cell.angle_alpha   90.00
_cell.angle_beta   90.00
_cell.angle_gamma   90.00
#
_symmetry.space_group_name_H-M   'P 1'
#
loop_
_entity.id
_entity.type
_entity.pdbx_description
1 polymer ?
#
loop_
_entity_poly.entity_id
_entity_poly.type
_entity_poly.pdbx_seq_one_letter_code
_entity_poly.pdbx_strand_id
1 'polypeptide(L)'
;MNTNTFPTRAAAIVLATALLAACGHGDTAKDSPANDNPANDSPVAASDAGGMQPESELELQRVVMLMRHGVRPPTKAKVTPDGVADQPWPAWPVDFGELTPHGYKAVKLLGTWDRRQWTARGLLPEEGCPSQDDLQVAASSKSRTQATARALVEGMWPNCRIEVTFPASPKEDVEFHPDLALDPEQALKAVQALAPAGGMEAEVKARAPLFALLNRALGCCTEDSCKAQGKDKACDISQMPAGIVGNDDDRPDVGNPFGLASTVSQTFLLEYLEGMPMEDVAWGRLSRDEIETLLEFHSIKFYYEGRAPYVAAHAASPLASRMLGALEQGPALTVLVGHDTNIADLGGMLDLHWTVPGYPRDDPPPGGALGFELLANDQGKQFVRAFYRSQTMEQVRELQSLSDANAPAYEYLTIPGCEPECSLEQFSQLVQGKLVPVAATKH
;
A
#
# COMPACT_ATOMS: atom_id res chain seq x y z
N MET A 1 1.14 60.65 -16.56
CA MET A 1 2.41 61.07 -17.17
C MET A 1 3.53 60.63 -16.26
N ASN A 2 4.14 59.52 -16.54
CA ASN A 2 5.57 59.22 -16.40
C ASN A 2 5.80 57.80 -16.87
N THR A 3 6.39 57.74 -18.04
CA THR A 3 6.91 56.56 -18.71
C THR A 3 8.26 56.21 -18.11
N ASN A 4 8.51 54.91 -17.78
CA ASN A 4 9.88 54.41 -17.65
C ASN A 4 10.02 53.06 -18.34
N THR A 5 10.92 53.07 -19.28
CA THR A 5 11.34 52.10 -20.27
C THR A 5 12.24 51.01 -19.66
N PHE A 6 12.06 49.76 -20.07
CA PHE A 6 12.96 48.64 -19.83
C PHE A 6 14.14 48.62 -20.81
N PRO A 7 15.31 48.10 -20.42
CA PRO A 7 16.31 47.65 -21.37
C PRO A 7 16.36 46.09 -21.45
N THR A 8 16.25 45.62 -22.66
CA THR A 8 16.55 44.26 -23.12
C THR A 8 18.06 43.98 -23.01
N ARG A 9 18.42 42.80 -22.47
CA ARG A 9 19.77 42.23 -22.63
C ARG A 9 19.65 40.86 -23.32
N ALA A 10 20.34 40.79 -24.44
CA ALA A 10 20.56 39.60 -25.24
C ALA A 10 21.53 38.64 -24.55
N ALA A 11 21.23 37.34 -24.55
CA ALA A 11 22.16 36.31 -24.13
C ALA A 11 22.72 35.58 -25.36
N ALA A 12 24.06 35.51 -25.40
CA ALA A 12 24.82 34.88 -26.45
C ALA A 12 24.89 33.33 -26.22
N ILE A 13 24.67 32.61 -27.30
CA ILE A 13 24.82 31.15 -27.38
C ILE A 13 26.29 30.86 -27.71
N VAL A 14 26.94 30.02 -26.89
CA VAL A 14 28.26 29.45 -27.21
C VAL A 14 28.08 27.98 -27.52
N LEU A 15 28.30 27.60 -28.78
CA LEU A 15 28.49 26.22 -29.25
C LEU A 15 29.92 25.78 -28.93
N ALA A 16 30.08 24.64 -28.29
CA ALA A 16 31.35 23.93 -28.18
C ALA A 16 31.22 22.57 -28.88
N THR A 17 31.94 22.45 -29.99
CA THR A 17 32.20 21.21 -30.73
C THR A 17 33.39 20.48 -30.09
N ALA A 18 33.28 19.19 -29.81
CA ALA A 18 34.40 18.33 -29.42
C ALA A 18 34.66 17.28 -30.46
N LEU A 19 35.92 17.23 -30.90
CA LEU A 19 36.51 16.31 -31.90
C LEU A 19 36.78 14.91 -31.30
N LEU A 20 36.54 13.92 -32.15
CA LEU A 20 37.04 12.54 -32.00
C LEU A 20 38.57 12.47 -32.24
N ALA A 21 39.27 11.64 -31.49
CA ALA A 21 40.55 11.08 -31.86
C ALA A 21 40.63 9.61 -31.44
N ALA A 22 40.85 8.75 -32.45
CA ALA A 22 41.13 7.33 -32.32
C ALA A 22 42.63 7.08 -32.50
N CYS A 23 43.18 6.09 -31.80
CA CYS A 23 44.41 5.28 -32.08
C CYS A 23 44.56 4.35 -30.86
N GLY A 24 44.77 3.03 -30.88
CA GLY A 24 45.35 2.15 -31.88
C GLY A 24 46.43 1.29 -31.22
N HIS A 25 46.31 -0.05 -31.34
CA HIS A 25 47.33 -1.10 -31.24
C HIS A 25 47.92 -1.59 -29.92
N GLY A 26 47.93 -2.95 -29.84
CA GLY A 26 48.94 -3.70 -29.12
C GLY A 26 48.54 -5.12 -28.69
N ASP A 27 48.78 -6.10 -29.57
CA ASP A 27 48.71 -7.54 -29.39
C ASP A 27 49.56 -8.05 -28.21
N THR A 28 49.14 -9.16 -27.57
CA THR A 28 49.98 -10.37 -27.47
C THR A 28 49.13 -11.56 -26.99
N ALA A 29 49.17 -12.61 -27.82
CA ALA A 29 48.67 -13.96 -27.56
C ALA A 29 49.56 -14.72 -26.55
N LYS A 30 48.97 -15.66 -25.84
CA LYS A 30 49.63 -16.93 -25.45
C LYS A 30 48.64 -18.09 -25.35
N ASP A 31 49.05 -19.16 -25.99
CA ASP A 31 48.45 -20.45 -26.29
C ASP A 31 48.09 -21.35 -25.09
N SER A 32 46.97 -22.05 -25.25
CA SER A 32 46.69 -23.52 -25.26
C SER A 32 46.89 -24.34 -23.97
N PRO A 33 46.25 -25.54 -23.82
CA PRO A 33 45.69 -26.42 -24.84
C PRO A 33 44.26 -26.95 -24.60
N ALA A 34 43.69 -27.42 -25.68
CA ALA A 34 42.47 -28.20 -25.81
C ALA A 34 42.49 -29.54 -25.06
N ASN A 35 41.36 -29.99 -24.59
CA ASN A 35 41.15 -31.41 -24.30
C ASN A 35 39.80 -31.82 -24.95
N ASP A 36 39.95 -32.58 -26.01
CA ASP A 36 38.90 -33.30 -26.74
C ASP A 36 38.35 -34.44 -25.88
N ASN A 37 37.01 -34.52 -25.76
CA ASN A 37 36.37 -35.80 -25.61
C ASN A 37 34.96 -35.77 -26.25
N PRO A 38 34.56 -36.86 -26.93
CA PRO A 38 33.54 -36.82 -27.98
C PRO A 38 32.12 -36.92 -27.48
N ALA A 39 31.24 -36.36 -28.31
CA ALA A 39 29.80 -36.34 -28.24
C ALA A 39 29.17 -37.73 -27.95
N ASN A 40 28.19 -37.71 -27.04
CA ASN A 40 27.18 -38.73 -26.96
C ASN A 40 25.82 -38.05 -27.19
N ASP A 41 25.39 -38.04 -28.44
CA ASP A 41 24.08 -37.60 -28.88
C ASP A 41 23.03 -38.63 -28.43
N SER A 42 22.24 -38.28 -27.45
CA SER A 42 20.92 -38.88 -27.25
C SER A 42 19.90 -37.74 -27.09
N PRO A 43 18.81 -37.75 -27.83
CA PRO A 43 17.81 -36.69 -27.73
C PRO A 43 17.08 -36.83 -26.38
N VAL A 44 17.36 -35.90 -25.47
CA VAL A 44 16.53 -35.68 -24.30
C VAL A 44 15.26 -35.09 -24.81
N ALA A 45 14.16 -35.83 -24.61
CA ALA A 45 12.81 -35.37 -24.85
C ALA A 45 12.59 -34.01 -24.13
N ALA A 46 12.19 -33.01 -24.89
CA ALA A 46 11.72 -31.74 -24.35
C ALA A 46 10.52 -32.06 -23.46
N SER A 47 10.72 -31.95 -22.15
CA SER A 47 9.61 -31.85 -21.21
C SER A 47 8.87 -30.55 -21.54
N ASP A 48 7.59 -30.64 -21.83
CA ASP A 48 6.66 -29.52 -21.95
C ASP A 48 6.86 -28.61 -20.73
N ALA A 49 7.56 -27.51 -20.94
CA ALA A 49 7.50 -26.37 -20.06
C ALA A 49 6.07 -25.82 -20.26
N GLY A 50 5.19 -26.04 -19.28
CA GLY A 50 3.87 -25.45 -19.24
C GLY A 50 4.02 -23.94 -19.39
N GLY A 51 3.87 -23.46 -20.63
CA GLY A 51 3.95 -22.05 -20.94
C GLY A 51 2.73 -21.35 -20.38
N MET A 52 2.96 -20.29 -19.61
CA MET A 52 1.93 -19.30 -19.26
C MET A 52 1.20 -18.89 -20.54
N GLN A 53 -0.13 -19.03 -20.56
CA GLN A 53 -0.93 -18.61 -21.73
C GLN A 53 -0.71 -17.11 -21.96
N PRO A 54 -0.55 -16.64 -23.23
CA PRO A 54 -0.41 -15.23 -23.51
C PRO A 54 -1.64 -14.48 -22.99
N GLU A 55 -1.42 -13.30 -22.42
CA GLU A 55 -2.45 -12.44 -21.82
C GLU A 55 -3.60 -12.10 -22.78
N SER A 56 -3.35 -12.17 -24.10
CA SER A 56 -4.33 -11.96 -25.17
C SER A 56 -5.37 -13.08 -25.33
N GLU A 57 -5.22 -14.21 -24.64
CA GLU A 57 -6.12 -15.38 -24.73
C GLU A 57 -7.06 -15.51 -23.53
N LEU A 58 -6.95 -14.61 -22.53
CA LEU A 58 -7.77 -14.64 -21.34
C LEU A 58 -8.75 -13.47 -21.28
N GLU A 59 -10.05 -13.78 -21.12
CA GLU A 59 -11.11 -12.79 -20.93
C GLU A 59 -11.30 -12.48 -19.46
N LEU A 60 -11.32 -11.19 -19.10
CA LEU A 60 -11.59 -10.73 -17.75
C LEU A 60 -13.09 -10.84 -17.44
N GLN A 61 -13.44 -11.63 -16.44
CA GLN A 61 -14.83 -11.90 -16.07
C GLN A 61 -15.29 -11.19 -14.81
N ARG A 62 -14.42 -11.08 -13.81
CA ARG A 62 -14.71 -10.38 -12.54
C ARG A 62 -13.48 -9.72 -11.96
N VAL A 63 -13.71 -8.66 -11.22
CA VAL A 63 -12.71 -8.01 -10.34
C VAL A 63 -13.30 -7.85 -8.96
N VAL A 64 -12.54 -8.26 -7.95
CA VAL A 64 -12.87 -8.02 -6.54
C VAL A 64 -11.69 -7.33 -5.89
N MET A 65 -11.90 -6.16 -5.28
CA MET A 65 -10.80 -5.44 -4.64
C MET A 65 -11.17 -4.89 -3.26
N LEU A 66 -10.17 -4.91 -2.36
CA LEU A 66 -10.19 -4.29 -1.04
C LEU A 66 -9.32 -3.04 -1.08
N MET A 67 -9.92 -1.88 -0.85
CA MET A 67 -9.30 -0.57 -0.99
C MET A 67 -9.16 0.13 0.36
N ARG A 68 -8.02 0.75 0.64
CA ARG A 68 -7.83 1.68 1.75
C ARG A 68 -8.54 3.00 1.46
N HIS A 69 -9.12 3.63 2.50
CA HIS A 69 -9.65 5.00 2.38
C HIS A 69 -8.59 6.00 1.88
N GLY A 70 -9.02 7.12 1.30
CA GLY A 70 -8.16 8.19 0.80
C GLY A 70 -7.54 9.05 1.91
N VAL A 71 -6.97 10.19 1.51
CA VAL A 71 -6.24 11.12 2.41
C VAL A 71 -7.19 11.73 3.45
N ARG A 72 -6.71 11.78 4.70
CA ARG A 72 -7.42 12.29 5.88
C ARG A 72 -6.46 12.88 6.90
N PRO A 73 -6.92 13.73 7.83
CA PRO A 73 -6.17 14.05 9.04
C PRO A 73 -5.89 12.81 9.89
N PRO A 74 -4.97 12.89 10.86
CA PRO A 74 -4.87 11.89 11.94
C PRO A 74 -6.24 11.61 12.56
N THR A 75 -6.41 10.44 13.18
CA THR A 75 -7.69 10.08 13.81
C THR A 75 -7.91 10.76 15.17
N LYS A 76 -6.88 11.39 15.73
CA LYS A 76 -6.90 12.12 17.00
C LYS A 76 -6.10 13.41 16.87
N ALA A 77 -6.54 14.45 17.57
CA ALA A 77 -5.82 15.74 17.63
C ALA A 77 -4.40 15.61 18.19
N LYS A 78 -4.21 14.71 19.16
CA LYS A 78 -2.92 14.45 19.80
C LYS A 78 -2.20 13.32 19.05
N VAL A 79 -1.35 13.68 18.11
CA VAL A 79 -0.54 12.73 17.30
C VAL A 79 0.61 12.15 18.14
N THR A 80 1.23 12.97 18.97
CA THR A 80 2.36 12.59 19.84
C THR A 80 2.08 12.92 21.31
N PRO A 81 2.74 12.23 22.24
CA PRO A 81 2.79 12.68 23.64
C PRO A 81 3.35 14.10 23.75
N ASP A 82 2.98 14.81 24.83
CA ASP A 82 3.47 16.18 25.07
C ASP A 82 4.99 16.21 25.19
N GLY A 83 5.60 17.16 24.52
CA GLY A 83 7.06 17.38 24.52
C GLY A 83 7.84 16.47 23.55
N VAL A 84 7.18 15.62 22.75
CA VAL A 84 7.84 14.83 21.70
C VAL A 84 8.03 15.65 20.42
N ALA A 85 7.01 16.37 19.96
CA ALA A 85 7.17 17.37 18.91
C ALA A 85 7.41 18.74 19.52
N ASP A 86 8.33 19.52 18.95
CA ASP A 86 8.68 20.86 19.43
C ASP A 86 7.81 21.98 18.82
N GLN A 87 6.94 21.63 17.87
CA GLN A 87 6.00 22.50 17.17
C GLN A 87 4.57 21.96 17.26
N PRO A 88 3.54 22.83 17.19
CA PRO A 88 2.17 22.39 17.03
C PRO A 88 1.98 21.73 15.65
N TRP A 89 1.16 20.70 15.58
CA TRP A 89 0.79 20.04 14.32
C TRP A 89 0.00 20.98 13.42
N PRO A 90 0.18 20.90 12.08
CA PRO A 90 -0.57 21.71 11.12
C PRO A 90 -2.09 21.54 11.25
N ALA A 91 -2.82 22.61 10.90
CA ALA A 91 -4.27 22.56 10.84
C ALA A 91 -4.75 21.81 9.59
N TRP A 92 -5.86 21.10 9.73
CA TRP A 92 -6.48 20.36 8.64
C TRP A 92 -7.81 21.01 8.23
N PRO A 93 -8.24 20.85 6.94
CA PRO A 93 -9.46 21.46 6.44
C PRO A 93 -10.75 20.77 6.90
N VAL A 94 -10.66 19.62 7.57
CA VAL A 94 -11.78 18.81 8.07
C VAL A 94 -11.47 18.26 9.46
N ASP A 95 -12.48 17.71 10.14
CA ASP A 95 -12.32 17.07 11.44
C ASP A 95 -11.40 15.84 11.38
N PHE A 96 -10.81 15.48 12.53
CA PHE A 96 -9.91 14.35 12.64
C PHE A 96 -10.56 13.03 12.19
N GLY A 97 -9.86 12.31 11.31
CA GLY A 97 -10.32 11.04 10.78
C GLY A 97 -11.30 11.11 9.60
N GLU A 98 -11.75 12.30 9.21
CA GLU A 98 -12.62 12.48 8.05
C GLU A 98 -11.84 12.55 6.73
N LEU A 99 -12.42 12.07 5.63
CA LEU A 99 -11.81 12.20 4.29
C LEU A 99 -11.74 13.67 3.90
N THR A 100 -10.56 14.14 3.46
CA THR A 100 -10.42 15.53 3.02
C THR A 100 -11.04 15.76 1.64
N PRO A 101 -11.40 17.02 1.29
CA PRO A 101 -11.80 17.36 -0.07
C PRO A 101 -10.73 17.05 -1.13
N HIS A 102 -9.45 17.17 -0.75
CA HIS A 102 -8.32 16.78 -1.60
C HIS A 102 -8.29 15.27 -1.81
N GLY A 103 -8.34 14.48 -0.73
CA GLY A 103 -8.40 13.03 -0.80
C GLY A 103 -9.61 12.53 -1.60
N TYR A 104 -10.77 13.18 -1.49
CA TYR A 104 -11.95 12.89 -2.29
C TYR A 104 -11.68 13.06 -3.79
N LYS A 105 -11.04 14.19 -4.18
CA LYS A 105 -10.69 14.46 -5.59
C LYS A 105 -9.68 13.45 -6.14
N ALA A 106 -8.65 13.10 -5.37
CA ALA A 106 -7.66 12.11 -5.76
C ALA A 106 -8.31 10.74 -6.03
N VAL A 107 -9.18 10.28 -5.14
CA VAL A 107 -9.92 9.02 -5.33
C VAL A 107 -10.88 9.09 -6.53
N LYS A 108 -11.52 10.23 -6.76
CA LYS A 108 -12.37 10.43 -7.94
C LYS A 108 -11.59 10.31 -9.25
N LEU A 109 -10.38 10.87 -9.33
CA LEU A 109 -9.49 10.71 -10.48
C LEU A 109 -9.13 9.23 -10.70
N LEU A 110 -8.85 8.51 -9.62
CA LEU A 110 -8.57 7.09 -9.66
C LEU A 110 -9.77 6.28 -10.17
N GLY A 111 -10.98 6.60 -9.71
CA GLY A 111 -12.21 5.98 -10.22
C GLY A 111 -12.41 6.19 -11.72
N THR A 112 -12.09 7.39 -12.22
CA THR A 112 -12.14 7.67 -13.67
C THR A 112 -11.17 6.80 -14.44
N TRP A 113 -9.97 6.57 -13.93
CA TRP A 113 -8.99 5.68 -14.54
C TRP A 113 -9.44 4.22 -14.49
N ASP A 114 -9.87 3.72 -13.32
CA ASP A 114 -10.38 2.36 -13.11
C ASP A 114 -11.50 2.03 -14.10
N ARG A 115 -12.48 2.94 -14.25
CA ARG A 115 -13.60 2.80 -15.19
C ARG A 115 -13.09 2.58 -16.62
N ARG A 116 -12.15 3.41 -17.07
CA ARG A 116 -11.59 3.33 -18.41
C ARG A 116 -10.86 2.00 -18.64
N GLN A 117 -10.02 1.58 -17.68
CA GLN A 117 -9.25 0.34 -17.79
C GLN A 117 -10.15 -0.89 -17.88
N TRP A 118 -11.15 -0.99 -17.02
CA TRP A 118 -12.02 -2.16 -17.02
C TRP A 118 -13.03 -2.17 -18.16
N THR A 119 -13.42 -1.00 -18.66
CA THR A 119 -14.20 -0.92 -19.93
C THR A 119 -13.34 -1.36 -21.12
N ALA A 120 -12.11 -0.90 -21.21
CA ALA A 120 -11.20 -1.29 -22.30
C ALA A 120 -10.89 -2.80 -22.31
N ARG A 121 -10.97 -3.46 -21.13
CA ARG A 121 -10.80 -4.92 -20.97
C ARG A 121 -12.12 -5.70 -21.06
N GLY A 122 -13.22 -5.06 -21.45
CA GLY A 122 -14.53 -5.69 -21.66
C GLY A 122 -15.31 -6.02 -20.39
N LEU A 123 -14.79 -5.69 -19.18
CA LEU A 123 -15.46 -6.02 -17.92
C LEU A 123 -16.71 -5.18 -17.68
N LEU A 124 -16.64 -3.90 -17.99
CA LEU A 124 -17.72 -2.94 -17.74
C LEU A 124 -18.31 -2.40 -19.04
N PRO A 125 -19.63 -2.12 -19.09
CA PRO A 125 -20.27 -1.59 -20.30
C PRO A 125 -19.68 -0.22 -20.66
N GLU A 126 -19.58 0.10 -21.96
CA GLU A 126 -19.02 1.37 -22.42
C GLU A 126 -19.89 2.56 -22.01
N GLU A 127 -21.20 2.42 -22.06
CA GLU A 127 -22.18 3.47 -21.80
C GLU A 127 -23.18 3.08 -20.70
N GLY A 128 -23.85 4.06 -20.14
CA GLY A 128 -24.90 3.88 -19.16
C GLY A 128 -24.42 3.75 -17.70
N CYS A 129 -25.38 3.60 -16.83
CA CYS A 129 -25.14 3.35 -15.39
C CYS A 129 -25.06 1.83 -15.16
N PRO A 130 -24.20 1.40 -14.20
CA PRO A 130 -24.06 -0.02 -13.89
C PRO A 130 -25.37 -0.57 -13.26
N SER A 131 -25.67 -1.82 -13.57
CA SER A 131 -26.69 -2.61 -12.87
C SER A 131 -26.11 -3.25 -11.60
N GLN A 132 -26.93 -3.98 -10.87
CA GLN A 132 -26.47 -4.78 -9.73
C GLN A 132 -25.62 -6.00 -10.16
N ASP A 133 -25.76 -6.44 -11.40
CA ASP A 133 -24.91 -7.49 -11.96
C ASP A 133 -23.54 -6.96 -12.40
N ASP A 134 -23.42 -5.66 -12.62
CA ASP A 134 -22.17 -5.00 -13.00
C ASP A 134 -21.34 -4.57 -11.80
N LEU A 135 -21.99 -4.10 -10.71
CA LEU A 135 -21.29 -3.43 -9.62
C LEU A 135 -21.91 -3.67 -8.25
N GLN A 136 -21.05 -4.01 -7.29
CA GLN A 136 -21.33 -3.94 -5.86
C GLN A 136 -20.26 -3.13 -5.15
N VAL A 137 -20.68 -2.17 -4.31
CA VAL A 137 -19.76 -1.34 -3.51
C VAL A 137 -20.18 -1.38 -2.05
N ALA A 138 -19.22 -1.75 -1.19
CA ALA A 138 -19.42 -1.73 0.24
C ALA A 138 -18.26 -1.01 0.94
N ALA A 139 -18.55 -0.38 2.06
CA ALA A 139 -17.58 0.32 2.88
C ALA A 139 -17.69 -0.07 4.34
N SER A 140 -16.64 0.10 5.12
CA SER A 140 -16.73 -0.01 6.57
C SER A 140 -17.66 1.06 7.16
N SER A 141 -18.02 0.92 8.42
CA SER A 141 -18.91 1.86 9.15
C SER A 141 -18.31 3.27 9.31
N LYS A 142 -17.04 3.50 8.98
CA LYS A 142 -16.39 4.81 9.15
C LYS A 142 -16.74 5.78 8.03
N SER A 143 -17.02 7.03 8.38
CA SER A 143 -17.37 8.11 7.41
C SER A 143 -16.34 8.25 6.27
N ARG A 144 -15.04 8.19 6.57
CA ARG A 144 -13.97 8.27 5.58
C ARG A 144 -13.99 7.16 4.53
N THR A 145 -14.34 5.93 4.91
CA THR A 145 -14.43 4.81 3.97
C THR A 145 -15.67 4.95 3.08
N GLN A 146 -16.78 5.36 3.65
CA GLN A 146 -18.01 5.66 2.90
C GLN A 146 -17.80 6.82 1.91
N ALA A 147 -17.11 7.88 2.34
CA ALA A 147 -16.80 9.02 1.48
C ALA A 147 -15.81 8.61 0.36
N THR A 148 -14.84 7.76 0.66
CA THR A 148 -13.92 7.19 -0.34
C THR A 148 -14.66 6.35 -1.37
N ALA A 149 -15.57 5.48 -0.94
CA ALA A 149 -16.41 4.69 -1.84
C ALA A 149 -17.25 5.57 -2.76
N ARG A 150 -17.88 6.61 -2.22
CA ARG A 150 -18.65 7.60 -3.03
C ARG A 150 -17.76 8.33 -4.03
N ALA A 151 -16.56 8.76 -3.63
CA ALA A 151 -15.62 9.43 -4.53
C ALA A 151 -15.19 8.52 -5.69
N LEU A 152 -14.91 7.25 -5.41
CA LEU A 152 -14.52 6.27 -6.43
C LEU A 152 -15.64 6.09 -7.47
N VAL A 153 -16.87 5.80 -7.01
CA VAL A 153 -17.99 5.56 -7.92
C VAL A 153 -18.44 6.82 -8.65
N GLU A 154 -18.30 7.99 -8.05
CA GLU A 154 -18.54 9.27 -8.73
C GLU A 154 -17.49 9.52 -9.83
N GLY A 155 -16.25 9.08 -9.63
CA GLY A 155 -15.22 9.10 -10.66
C GLY A 155 -15.51 8.13 -11.80
N MET A 156 -15.99 6.94 -11.47
CA MET A 156 -16.35 5.90 -12.46
C MET A 156 -17.60 6.27 -13.27
N TRP A 157 -18.63 6.77 -12.61
CA TRP A 157 -19.93 7.10 -13.23
C TRP A 157 -20.48 8.43 -12.71
N PRO A 158 -19.98 9.57 -13.20
CA PRO A 158 -20.29 10.89 -12.64
C PRO A 158 -21.77 11.27 -12.72
N ASN A 159 -22.54 10.63 -13.60
CA ASN A 159 -23.95 10.94 -13.82
C ASN A 159 -24.91 9.86 -13.29
N CYS A 160 -24.38 8.85 -12.56
CA CYS A 160 -25.17 7.74 -12.04
C CYS A 160 -25.31 7.82 -10.53
N ARG A 161 -26.49 7.44 -10.04
CA ARG A 161 -26.71 7.25 -8.61
C ARG A 161 -26.37 5.81 -8.24
N ILE A 162 -25.22 5.61 -7.64
CA ILE A 162 -24.73 4.30 -7.20
C ILE A 162 -24.90 4.20 -5.69
N GLU A 163 -25.47 3.11 -5.25
CA GLU A 163 -25.61 2.81 -3.83
C GLU A 163 -24.27 2.28 -3.28
N VAL A 164 -23.86 2.83 -2.13
CA VAL A 164 -22.75 2.34 -1.32
C VAL A 164 -23.35 1.74 -0.06
N THR A 165 -23.18 0.44 0.11
CA THR A 165 -23.65 -0.27 1.31
C THR A 165 -22.62 -0.19 2.43
N PHE A 166 -23.09 -0.06 3.68
CA PHE A 166 -22.22 -0.05 4.87
C PHE A 166 -23.00 -0.43 6.11
N PRO A 167 -22.34 -0.96 7.16
CA PRO A 167 -22.97 -1.26 8.44
C PRO A 167 -23.51 0.01 9.11
N ALA A 168 -24.65 -0.08 9.77
CA ALA A 168 -25.28 1.05 10.45
C ALA A 168 -24.48 1.52 11.69
N SER A 169 -23.68 0.64 12.27
CA SER A 169 -22.86 0.95 13.45
C SER A 169 -21.51 0.19 13.42
N PRO A 170 -20.50 0.66 14.19
CA PRO A 170 -19.24 -0.09 14.33
C PRO A 170 -19.40 -1.50 14.90
N LYS A 171 -20.46 -1.78 15.67
CA LYS A 171 -20.74 -3.11 16.22
C LYS A 171 -21.22 -4.09 15.16
N GLU A 172 -21.81 -3.60 14.09
CA GLU A 172 -22.32 -4.39 12.96
C GLU A 172 -21.24 -4.55 11.87
N ASP A 173 -20.10 -3.86 12.01
CA ASP A 173 -19.01 -3.83 11.04
C ASP A 173 -18.06 -5.03 11.20
N VAL A 174 -18.64 -6.22 11.21
CA VAL A 174 -17.93 -7.48 11.49
C VAL A 174 -17.00 -7.94 10.36
N GLU A 175 -17.14 -7.38 9.16
CA GLU A 175 -16.27 -7.72 8.04
C GLU A 175 -14.96 -6.94 8.07
N PHE A 176 -15.02 -5.62 8.33
CA PHE A 176 -13.85 -4.74 8.37
C PHE A 176 -13.26 -4.60 9.79
N HIS A 177 -14.05 -4.87 10.82
CA HIS A 177 -13.67 -4.83 12.22
C HIS A 177 -14.19 -6.09 12.94
N PRO A 178 -13.66 -7.28 12.58
CA PRO A 178 -14.10 -8.53 13.21
C PRO A 178 -13.69 -8.58 14.68
N ASP A 179 -14.50 -9.30 15.48
CA ASP A 179 -14.02 -9.86 16.72
C ASP A 179 -13.02 -10.97 16.38
N LEU A 180 -11.76 -10.75 16.70
CA LEU A 180 -10.67 -11.63 16.27
C LEU A 180 -10.72 -12.99 16.96
N ALA A 181 -11.34 -13.09 18.15
CA ALA A 181 -11.44 -14.31 18.94
C ALA A 181 -10.08 -15.04 19.08
N LEU A 182 -9.00 -14.28 19.23
CA LEU A 182 -7.65 -14.79 19.38
C LEU A 182 -7.46 -15.47 20.74
N ASP A 183 -6.66 -16.52 20.78
CA ASP A 183 -6.00 -16.92 22.01
C ASP A 183 -4.83 -15.95 22.27
N PRO A 184 -4.84 -15.17 23.37
CA PRO A 184 -3.86 -14.10 23.59
C PRO A 184 -2.42 -14.61 23.67
N GLU A 185 -2.20 -15.79 24.26
CA GLU A 185 -0.87 -16.38 24.38
C GLU A 185 -0.34 -16.84 23.02
N GLN A 186 -1.18 -17.49 22.24
CA GLN A 186 -0.85 -17.91 20.88
C GLN A 186 -0.57 -16.71 19.98
N ALA A 187 -1.40 -15.67 20.02
CA ALA A 187 -1.24 -14.46 19.25
C ALA A 187 0.08 -13.75 19.58
N LEU A 188 0.35 -13.55 20.88
CA LEU A 188 1.61 -12.95 21.33
C LEU A 188 2.82 -13.75 20.86
N LYS A 189 2.79 -15.07 21.00
CA LYS A 189 3.86 -15.96 20.55
C LYS A 189 4.06 -15.90 19.04
N ALA A 190 2.97 -15.85 18.25
CA ALA A 190 3.04 -15.77 16.80
C ALA A 190 3.70 -14.46 16.34
N VAL A 191 3.35 -13.33 16.96
CA VAL A 191 3.95 -12.02 16.62
C VAL A 191 5.41 -11.97 17.11
N GLN A 192 5.72 -12.45 18.31
CA GLN A 192 7.09 -12.50 18.84
C GLN A 192 8.02 -13.35 17.98
N ALA A 193 7.50 -14.40 17.33
CA ALA A 193 8.28 -15.26 16.44
C ALA A 193 8.79 -14.54 15.19
N LEU A 194 8.21 -13.39 14.81
CA LEU A 194 8.68 -12.55 13.71
C LEU A 194 9.86 -11.66 14.12
N ALA A 195 10.08 -11.45 15.43
CA ALA A 195 11.13 -10.56 15.89
C ALA A 195 12.53 -11.17 15.67
N PRO A 196 13.54 -10.33 15.37
CA PRO A 196 14.90 -10.80 15.17
C PRO A 196 15.50 -11.36 16.48
N ALA A 197 16.61 -12.08 16.36
CA ALA A 197 17.38 -12.46 17.52
C ALA A 197 17.78 -11.21 18.35
N GLY A 198 17.40 -11.17 19.62
CA GLY A 198 17.55 -9.99 20.48
C GLY A 198 16.28 -9.14 20.58
N GLY A 199 15.17 -9.56 19.95
CA GLY A 199 13.84 -8.95 20.10
C GLY A 199 13.73 -7.55 19.52
N MET A 200 12.74 -6.80 20.00
CA MET A 200 12.45 -5.46 19.49
C MET A 200 13.54 -4.42 19.80
N GLU A 201 14.36 -4.63 20.83
CA GLU A 201 15.52 -3.77 21.09
C GLU A 201 16.59 -3.90 19.99
N ALA A 202 16.80 -5.12 19.47
CA ALA A 202 17.68 -5.33 18.32
C ALA A 202 17.12 -4.67 17.05
N GLU A 203 15.80 -4.70 16.87
CA GLU A 203 15.10 -4.03 15.77
C GLU A 203 15.29 -2.49 15.85
N VAL A 204 15.13 -1.88 17.04
CA VAL A 204 15.40 -0.44 17.25
C VAL A 204 16.84 -0.11 16.90
N LYS A 205 17.80 -0.92 17.36
CA LYS A 205 19.22 -0.70 17.06
C LYS A 205 19.53 -0.80 15.56
N ALA A 206 18.93 -1.75 14.86
CA ALA A 206 19.08 -1.90 13.42
C ALA A 206 18.50 -0.70 12.64
N ARG A 207 17.51 -0.01 13.20
CA ARG A 207 16.84 1.18 12.62
C ARG A 207 17.32 2.51 13.22
N ALA A 208 18.48 2.55 13.90
CA ALA A 208 19.01 3.76 14.52
C ALA A 208 19.08 4.97 13.56
N PRO A 209 19.51 4.85 12.28
CA PRO A 209 19.49 5.97 11.34
C PRO A 209 18.07 6.50 11.07
N LEU A 210 17.08 5.62 11.01
CA LEU A 210 15.69 5.96 10.77
C LEU A 210 15.10 6.72 11.97
N PHE A 211 15.38 6.27 13.19
CA PHE A 211 15.02 7.00 14.41
C PHE A 211 15.71 8.37 14.50
N ALA A 212 16.97 8.47 14.11
CA ALA A 212 17.67 9.75 14.07
C ALA A 212 17.00 10.74 13.11
N LEU A 213 16.54 10.27 11.94
CA LEU A 213 15.78 11.07 10.99
C LEU A 213 14.45 11.54 11.58
N LEU A 214 13.72 10.65 12.22
CA LEU A 214 12.44 10.95 12.88
C LEU A 214 12.62 11.94 14.02
N ASN A 215 13.61 11.75 14.88
CA ASN A 215 13.94 12.66 15.99
C ASN A 215 14.27 14.07 15.46
N ARG A 216 15.04 14.17 14.37
CA ARG A 216 15.34 15.45 13.71
C ARG A 216 14.06 16.12 13.20
N ALA A 217 13.17 15.38 12.55
CA ALA A 217 11.90 15.91 12.04
C ALA A 217 11.02 16.44 13.16
N LEU A 218 10.96 15.78 14.29
CA LEU A 218 10.18 16.17 15.47
C LEU A 218 10.83 17.29 16.29
N GLY A 219 12.08 17.66 16.01
CA GLY A 219 12.86 18.59 16.83
C GLY A 219 13.29 17.98 18.16
N CYS A 220 13.28 16.66 18.25
CA CYS A 220 13.79 15.91 19.38
C CYS A 220 15.31 15.99 19.47
N CYS A 221 15.83 16.06 20.69
CA CYS A 221 17.25 16.15 20.96
C CYS A 221 17.68 15.14 22.04
N THR A 222 18.91 14.63 21.93
CA THR A 222 19.55 13.89 23.00
C THR A 222 19.82 14.81 24.20
N GLU A 223 20.06 14.26 25.39
CA GLU A 223 20.27 15.06 26.60
C GLU A 223 21.36 16.13 26.42
N ASP A 224 22.50 15.76 25.83
CA ASP A 224 23.60 16.70 25.58
C ASP A 224 23.22 17.77 24.55
N SER A 225 22.52 17.37 23.47
CA SER A 225 22.06 18.28 22.44
C SER A 225 20.95 19.22 22.93
N CYS A 226 20.03 18.73 23.77
CA CYS A 226 19.01 19.55 24.42
C CYS A 226 19.65 20.61 25.33
N LYS A 227 20.61 20.21 26.16
CA LYS A 227 21.39 21.12 27.01
C LYS A 227 22.09 22.23 26.18
N ALA A 228 22.74 21.83 25.08
CA ALA A 228 23.41 22.78 24.18
C ALA A 228 22.42 23.75 23.50
N GLN A 229 21.16 23.33 23.28
CA GLN A 229 20.08 24.15 22.70
C GLN A 229 19.24 24.87 23.75
N GLY A 230 19.57 24.77 25.04
CA GLY A 230 18.80 25.37 26.13
C GLY A 230 17.41 24.77 26.33
N LYS A 231 17.20 23.51 25.92
CA LYS A 231 15.95 22.76 26.12
C LYS A 231 16.00 21.99 27.44
N ASP A 232 14.91 22.01 28.17
CA ASP A 232 14.85 21.41 29.51
C ASP A 232 14.68 19.88 29.50
N LYS A 233 14.37 19.26 28.34
CA LYS A 233 13.97 17.84 28.29
C LYS A 233 14.43 17.17 27.00
N ALA A 234 15.17 16.08 27.14
CA ALA A 234 15.47 15.17 26.06
C ALA A 234 14.21 14.42 25.57
N CYS A 235 14.09 14.22 24.29
CA CYS A 235 13.00 13.44 23.69
C CYS A 235 13.53 12.54 22.57
N ASP A 236 14.37 11.58 22.89
CA ASP A 236 14.83 10.57 21.92
C ASP A 236 13.85 9.40 21.89
N ILE A 237 13.08 9.29 20.80
CA ILE A 237 12.08 8.23 20.63
C ILE A 237 12.73 6.84 20.68
N SER A 238 13.95 6.67 20.18
CA SER A 238 14.64 5.38 20.17
C SER A 238 14.96 4.85 21.58
N GLN A 239 14.93 5.72 22.59
CA GLN A 239 15.15 5.33 23.99
C GLN A 239 13.87 4.90 24.72
N MET A 240 12.72 4.93 24.04
CA MET A 240 11.50 4.38 24.63
C MET A 240 11.61 2.86 24.73
N PRO A 241 11.06 2.24 25.80
CA PRO A 241 11.06 0.78 25.92
C PRO A 241 10.43 0.11 24.68
N ALA A 242 11.17 -0.80 24.06
CA ALA A 242 10.72 -1.52 22.87
C ALA A 242 10.11 -2.87 23.28
N GLY A 243 8.99 -3.24 22.65
CA GLY A 243 8.36 -4.53 22.93
C GLY A 243 7.12 -4.77 22.08
N ILE A 244 6.70 -6.04 22.07
CA ILE A 244 5.40 -6.47 21.55
C ILE A 244 4.52 -6.66 22.79
N VAL A 245 3.42 -5.95 22.85
CA VAL A 245 2.49 -5.93 23.98
C VAL A 245 1.30 -6.83 23.64
N GLY A 246 1.02 -7.81 24.50
CA GLY A 246 -0.19 -8.61 24.40
C GLY A 246 -1.43 -7.75 24.68
N ASN A 247 -2.53 -8.09 24.04
CA ASN A 247 -3.83 -7.49 24.25
C ASN A 247 -4.86 -8.61 24.36
N ASP A 248 -5.61 -8.63 25.45
CA ASP A 248 -6.56 -9.71 25.72
C ASP A 248 -7.84 -9.59 24.85
N ASP A 249 -8.12 -8.39 24.38
CA ASP A 249 -9.34 -8.08 23.61
C ASP A 249 -9.07 -7.87 22.10
N ASP A 250 -7.79 -7.86 21.69
CA ASP A 250 -7.41 -7.56 20.30
C ASP A 250 -6.06 -8.23 19.95
N ARG A 251 -5.51 -7.92 18.77
CA ARG A 251 -4.18 -8.37 18.36
C ARG A 251 -3.07 -7.79 19.24
N PRO A 252 -1.94 -8.51 19.39
CA PRO A 252 -0.75 -7.92 19.98
C PRO A 252 -0.30 -6.68 19.20
N ASP A 253 0.03 -5.62 19.92
CA ASP A 253 0.47 -4.34 19.37
C ASP A 253 2.00 -4.23 19.41
N VAL A 254 2.59 -3.69 18.36
CA VAL A 254 3.97 -3.22 18.41
C VAL A 254 3.98 -1.88 19.12
N GLY A 255 4.28 -1.93 20.40
CA GLY A 255 4.34 -0.76 21.27
C GLY A 255 5.36 0.28 20.83
N ASN A 256 5.62 1.27 21.70
CA ASN A 256 6.72 2.21 21.45
C ASN A 256 8.06 1.46 21.34
N PRO A 257 9.04 2.02 20.61
CA PRO A 257 8.98 3.26 19.83
C PRO A 257 8.32 3.13 18.43
N PHE A 258 8.11 1.90 17.93
CA PHE A 258 7.64 1.66 16.56
C PHE A 258 6.19 2.13 16.32
N GLY A 259 5.28 1.91 17.27
CA GLY A 259 3.89 2.37 17.15
C GLY A 259 3.78 3.88 17.05
N LEU A 260 4.56 4.62 17.85
CA LEU A 260 4.63 6.08 17.77
C LEU A 260 5.28 6.53 16.46
N ALA A 261 6.41 5.91 16.07
CA ALA A 261 7.12 6.24 14.84
C ALA A 261 6.24 6.01 13.60
N SER A 262 5.50 4.91 13.56
CA SER A 262 4.53 4.62 12.51
C SER A 262 3.42 5.69 12.43
N THR A 263 2.86 6.09 13.57
CA THR A 263 1.83 7.15 13.62
C THR A 263 2.35 8.47 13.10
N VAL A 264 3.56 8.85 13.48
CA VAL A 264 4.20 10.11 13.07
C VAL A 264 4.53 10.08 11.58
N SER A 265 5.16 9.01 11.09
CA SER A 265 5.52 8.89 9.67
C SER A 265 4.28 8.92 8.76
N GLN A 266 3.19 8.25 9.17
CA GLN A 266 1.92 8.34 8.45
C GLN A 266 1.31 9.74 8.50
N THR A 267 1.49 10.50 9.58
CA THR A 267 1.02 11.88 9.63
C THR A 267 1.76 12.76 8.63
N PHE A 268 3.09 12.65 8.55
CA PHE A 268 3.90 13.38 7.57
C PHE A 268 3.54 13.00 6.12
N LEU A 269 3.30 11.72 5.85
CA LEU A 269 2.79 11.28 4.56
C LEU A 269 1.45 11.95 4.24
N LEU A 270 0.50 11.92 5.17
CA LEU A 270 -0.84 12.47 4.95
C LEU A 270 -0.81 13.98 4.72
N GLU A 271 0.06 14.73 5.44
CA GLU A 271 0.31 16.16 5.20
C GLU A 271 0.85 16.39 3.78
N TYR A 272 1.82 15.57 3.36
CA TYR A 272 2.37 15.64 2.01
C TYR A 272 1.32 15.36 0.94
N LEU A 273 0.55 14.28 1.10
CA LEU A 273 -0.49 13.86 0.15
C LEU A 273 -1.68 14.82 0.10
N GLU A 274 -1.96 15.56 1.18
CA GLU A 274 -2.98 16.63 1.20
C GLU A 274 -2.59 17.81 0.33
N GLY A 275 -1.34 17.89 -0.12
CA GLY A 275 -0.83 19.02 -0.88
C GLY A 275 -0.51 20.23 -0.02
N MET A 276 -0.27 20.05 1.29
CA MET A 276 0.16 21.13 2.17
C MET A 276 1.47 21.75 1.65
N PRO A 277 1.69 23.07 1.83
CA PRO A 277 2.99 23.69 1.56
C PRO A 277 4.11 22.91 2.25
N MET A 278 5.26 22.76 1.58
CA MET A 278 6.36 21.97 2.15
C MET A 278 6.90 22.53 3.46
N GLU A 279 6.74 23.84 3.72
CA GLU A 279 7.04 24.45 5.02
C GLU A 279 6.14 23.97 6.16
N ASP A 280 4.94 23.45 5.86
CA ASP A 280 4.00 22.90 6.84
C ASP A 280 4.18 21.36 7.00
N VAL A 281 4.60 20.66 5.94
CA VAL A 281 4.83 19.21 5.98
C VAL A 281 6.03 18.91 6.88
N ALA A 282 5.80 18.21 7.99
CA ALA A 282 6.86 17.97 8.99
C ALA A 282 7.61 19.28 9.37
N TRP A 283 6.91 20.40 9.38
CA TRP A 283 7.45 21.75 9.65
C TRP A 283 8.62 22.14 8.73
N GLY A 284 8.62 21.69 7.48
CA GLY A 284 9.68 21.97 6.50
C GLY A 284 10.99 21.25 6.75
N ARG A 285 11.02 20.24 7.61
CA ARG A 285 12.24 19.54 8.05
C ARG A 285 12.56 18.28 7.26
N LEU A 286 11.66 17.84 6.41
CA LEU A 286 11.81 16.63 5.59
C LEU A 286 11.67 16.96 4.10
N SER A 287 12.52 16.34 3.30
CA SER A 287 12.31 16.20 1.87
C SER A 287 11.27 15.09 1.58
N ARG A 288 10.81 15.05 0.35
CA ARG A 288 9.92 13.98 -0.12
C ARG A 288 10.55 12.58 0.08
N ASP A 289 11.83 12.41 -0.24
CA ASP A 289 12.54 11.13 -0.12
C ASP A 289 12.75 10.72 1.34
N GLU A 290 12.90 11.69 2.24
CA GLU A 290 12.97 11.43 3.67
C GLU A 290 11.61 11.04 4.25
N ILE A 291 10.51 11.57 3.73
CA ILE A 291 9.16 11.10 4.07
C ILE A 291 8.99 9.64 3.64
N GLU A 292 9.33 9.30 2.39
CA GLU A 292 9.33 7.92 1.90
C GLU A 292 10.15 6.98 2.80
N THR A 293 11.36 7.41 3.16
CA THR A 293 12.24 6.65 4.06
C THR A 293 11.58 6.38 5.42
N LEU A 294 10.90 7.36 6.01
CA LEU A 294 10.23 7.20 7.31
C LEU A 294 9.01 6.26 7.26
N LEU A 295 8.42 6.03 6.08
CA LEU A 295 7.31 5.08 5.95
C LEU A 295 7.72 3.63 6.25
N GLU A 296 9.01 3.33 6.29
CA GLU A 296 9.50 2.02 6.76
C GLU A 296 8.95 1.68 8.16
N PHE A 297 8.73 2.66 9.03
CA PHE A 297 8.08 2.43 10.33
C PHE A 297 6.66 1.90 10.22
N HIS A 298 5.91 2.33 9.22
CA HIS A 298 4.55 1.86 8.98
C HIS A 298 4.54 0.41 8.45
N SER A 299 5.44 0.10 7.51
CA SER A 299 5.61 -1.27 7.02
C SER A 299 6.10 -2.22 8.12
N ILE A 300 7.02 -1.79 9.00
CA ILE A 300 7.48 -2.57 10.16
C ILE A 300 6.30 -2.86 11.08
N LYS A 301 5.49 -1.86 11.41
CA LYS A 301 4.30 -2.06 12.24
C LYS A 301 3.40 -3.13 11.65
N PHE A 302 3.04 -3.04 10.37
CA PHE A 302 2.18 -4.03 9.71
C PHE A 302 2.84 -5.38 9.51
N TYR A 303 4.16 -5.45 9.38
CA TYR A 303 4.87 -6.72 9.38
C TYR A 303 4.58 -7.53 10.65
N TYR A 304 4.62 -6.89 11.82
CA TYR A 304 4.33 -7.56 13.08
C TYR A 304 2.83 -7.77 13.32
N GLU A 305 2.00 -6.75 13.08
CA GLU A 305 0.58 -6.79 13.44
C GLU A 305 -0.31 -7.51 12.43
N GLY A 306 0.04 -7.46 11.14
CA GLY A 306 -0.78 -7.99 10.04
C GLY A 306 -0.21 -9.23 9.36
N ARG A 307 1.09 -9.60 9.56
CA ARG A 307 1.71 -10.72 8.84
C ARG A 307 2.03 -11.94 9.70
N ALA A 308 1.80 -11.90 11.01
CA ALA A 308 1.84 -13.11 11.82
C ALA A 308 0.71 -14.05 11.38
N PRO A 309 1.00 -15.27 10.85
CA PRO A 309 -0.01 -16.08 10.14
C PRO A 309 -1.26 -16.38 10.97
N TYR A 310 -1.10 -16.60 12.27
CA TYR A 310 -2.21 -16.85 13.20
C TYR A 310 -3.12 -15.62 13.31
N VAL A 311 -2.54 -14.44 13.52
CA VAL A 311 -3.31 -13.18 13.67
C VAL A 311 -3.95 -12.79 12.34
N ALA A 312 -3.17 -12.84 11.25
CA ALA A 312 -3.63 -12.51 9.90
C ALA A 312 -4.84 -13.36 9.46
N ALA A 313 -4.80 -14.67 9.73
CA ALA A 313 -5.90 -15.58 9.41
C ALA A 313 -7.19 -15.20 10.14
N HIS A 314 -7.13 -14.88 11.45
CA HIS A 314 -8.33 -14.47 12.20
C HIS A 314 -8.85 -13.11 11.71
N ALA A 315 -7.97 -12.16 11.47
CA ALA A 315 -8.35 -10.80 11.10
C ALA A 315 -8.90 -10.70 9.66
N ALA A 316 -8.30 -11.43 8.71
CA ALA A 316 -8.69 -11.34 7.31
C ALA A 316 -9.85 -12.26 6.92
N SER A 317 -10.16 -13.31 7.70
CA SER A 317 -11.13 -14.34 7.31
C SER A 317 -12.49 -13.81 6.84
N PRO A 318 -13.14 -12.84 7.50
CA PRO A 318 -14.42 -12.33 7.04
C PRO A 318 -14.34 -11.69 5.66
N LEU A 319 -13.35 -10.81 5.44
CA LEU A 319 -13.14 -10.15 4.15
C LEU A 319 -12.68 -11.13 3.07
N ALA A 320 -11.77 -12.06 3.40
CA ALA A 320 -11.30 -13.08 2.46
C ALA A 320 -12.44 -13.99 2.00
N SER A 321 -13.31 -14.41 2.91
CA SER A 321 -14.52 -15.21 2.59
C SER A 321 -15.47 -14.44 1.68
N ARG A 322 -15.72 -13.16 1.98
CA ARG A 322 -16.55 -12.29 1.14
C ARG A 322 -15.96 -12.08 -0.24
N MET A 323 -14.65 -11.82 -0.32
CA MET A 323 -13.95 -11.60 -1.60
C MET A 323 -13.96 -12.87 -2.44
N LEU A 324 -13.74 -14.05 -1.84
CA LEU A 324 -13.83 -15.32 -2.54
C LEU A 324 -15.24 -15.55 -3.09
N GLY A 325 -16.29 -15.38 -2.28
CA GLY A 325 -17.68 -15.52 -2.73
C GLY A 325 -18.03 -14.54 -3.85
N ALA A 326 -17.56 -13.30 -3.79
CA ALA A 326 -17.74 -12.32 -4.85
C ALA A 326 -16.98 -12.69 -6.13
N LEU A 327 -15.79 -13.27 -6.03
CA LEU A 327 -15.01 -13.74 -7.17
C LEU A 327 -15.70 -14.94 -7.86
N GLU A 328 -16.29 -15.86 -7.09
CA GLU A 328 -16.98 -17.04 -7.61
C GLU A 328 -18.35 -16.70 -8.22
N GLN A 329 -19.15 -15.87 -7.57
CA GLN A 329 -20.58 -15.68 -7.91
C GLN A 329 -21.04 -14.20 -7.85
N GLY A 330 -20.15 -13.23 -7.64
CA GLY A 330 -20.49 -11.83 -7.53
C GLY A 330 -20.72 -11.14 -8.89
N PRO A 331 -20.99 -9.82 -8.86
CA PRO A 331 -21.07 -8.99 -10.06
C PRO A 331 -19.71 -8.86 -10.76
N ALA A 332 -19.70 -8.23 -11.92
CA ALA A 332 -18.48 -8.00 -12.68
C ALA A 332 -17.41 -7.26 -11.85
N LEU A 333 -17.81 -6.26 -11.07
CA LEU A 333 -16.93 -5.52 -10.17
C LEU A 333 -17.46 -5.48 -8.73
N THR A 334 -16.66 -5.93 -7.77
CA THR A 334 -16.92 -5.76 -6.33
C THR A 334 -15.82 -4.91 -5.71
N VAL A 335 -16.23 -3.82 -5.05
CA VAL A 335 -15.32 -2.91 -4.35
C VAL A 335 -15.65 -2.88 -2.87
N LEU A 336 -14.66 -3.21 -2.04
CA LEU A 336 -14.73 -3.18 -0.58
C LEU A 336 -13.81 -2.06 -0.09
N VAL A 337 -14.34 -1.05 0.59
CA VAL A 337 -13.54 0.09 1.06
C VAL A 337 -13.37 0.04 2.57
N GLY A 338 -12.15 -0.24 2.99
CA GLY A 338 -11.75 -0.40 4.39
C GLY A 338 -10.52 0.44 4.75
N HIS A 339 -9.61 -0.19 5.45
CA HIS A 339 -8.45 0.41 6.09
C HIS A 339 -7.14 -0.25 5.63
N ASP A 340 -6.03 0.41 5.90
CA ASP A 340 -4.68 -0.13 5.77
C ASP A 340 -4.50 -1.48 6.47
N THR A 341 -5.03 -1.59 7.68
CA THR A 341 -5.01 -2.82 8.48
C THR A 341 -5.68 -3.99 7.74
N ASN A 342 -6.85 -3.77 7.11
CA ASN A 342 -7.55 -4.82 6.37
C ASN A 342 -6.72 -5.35 5.19
N ILE A 343 -6.03 -4.46 4.48
CA ILE A 343 -5.14 -4.83 3.36
C ILE A 343 -3.92 -5.59 3.88
N ALA A 344 -3.31 -5.11 4.97
CA ALA A 344 -2.15 -5.76 5.59
C ALA A 344 -2.50 -7.18 6.08
N ASP A 345 -3.66 -7.35 6.72
CA ASP A 345 -4.16 -8.63 7.21
C ASP A 345 -4.42 -9.62 6.05
N LEU A 346 -5.08 -9.18 4.99
CA LEU A 346 -5.33 -10.01 3.81
C LEU A 346 -4.02 -10.39 3.10
N GLY A 347 -3.11 -9.42 2.94
CA GLY A 347 -1.77 -9.65 2.42
C GLY A 347 -0.97 -10.64 3.28
N GLY A 348 -1.05 -10.53 4.61
CA GLY A 348 -0.40 -11.46 5.53
C GLY A 348 -1.01 -12.86 5.52
N MET A 349 -2.34 -12.98 5.46
CA MET A 349 -3.05 -14.27 5.39
C MET A 349 -2.67 -15.05 4.13
N LEU A 350 -2.60 -14.39 2.98
CA LEU A 350 -2.34 -15.02 1.68
C LEU A 350 -0.86 -14.96 1.29
N ASP A 351 0.00 -14.34 2.10
CA ASP A 351 1.43 -14.11 1.85
C ASP A 351 1.68 -13.36 0.53
N LEU A 352 0.83 -12.34 0.28
CA LEU A 352 0.94 -11.48 -0.89
C LEU A 352 1.85 -10.29 -0.60
N HIS A 353 2.67 -9.95 -1.58
CA HIS A 353 3.62 -8.85 -1.47
C HIS A 353 3.51 -7.92 -2.67
N TRP A 354 3.61 -6.61 -2.41
CA TRP A 354 3.54 -5.56 -3.43
C TRP A 354 4.58 -4.47 -3.22
N THR A 355 4.87 -3.74 -4.29
CA THR A 355 5.74 -2.58 -4.29
C THR A 355 5.09 -1.45 -5.08
N VAL A 356 4.88 -0.31 -4.44
CA VAL A 356 4.38 0.90 -5.08
C VAL A 356 5.51 1.92 -5.13
N PRO A 357 5.82 2.54 -6.29
CA PRO A 357 6.86 3.57 -6.37
C PRO A 357 6.62 4.70 -5.34
N GLY A 358 7.63 5.00 -4.54
CA GLY A 358 7.55 5.99 -3.48
C GLY A 358 7.06 5.47 -2.13
N TYR A 359 6.81 4.16 -2.01
CA TYR A 359 6.39 3.52 -0.76
C TYR A 359 7.26 2.29 -0.46
N PRO A 360 7.49 1.96 0.81
CA PRO A 360 8.16 0.72 1.17
C PRO A 360 7.35 -0.50 0.70
N ARG A 361 8.04 -1.64 0.58
CA ARG A 361 7.37 -2.91 0.30
C ARG A 361 6.27 -3.18 1.32
N ASP A 362 5.13 -3.66 0.83
CA ASP A 362 3.94 -4.03 1.61
C ASP A 362 3.27 -2.88 2.38
N ASP A 363 3.66 -1.64 2.13
CA ASP A 363 2.94 -0.49 2.67
C ASP A 363 1.62 -0.29 1.88
N PRO A 364 0.45 -0.18 2.54
CA PRO A 364 -0.81 0.07 1.87
C PRO A 364 -1.09 1.58 1.76
N PRO A 365 -0.76 2.26 0.64
CA PRO A 365 -0.97 3.70 0.49
C PRO A 365 -2.45 4.10 0.60
N PRO A 366 -2.78 5.35 1.01
CA PRO A 366 -4.13 5.89 0.91
C PRO A 366 -4.69 5.79 -0.51
N GLY A 367 -5.87 5.18 -0.67
CA GLY A 367 -6.48 4.91 -1.98
C GLY A 367 -5.95 3.67 -2.70
N GLY A 368 -4.92 3.01 -2.15
CA GLY A 368 -4.41 1.74 -2.67
C GLY A 368 -5.40 0.60 -2.51
N ALA A 369 -5.34 -0.40 -3.39
CA ALA A 369 -6.21 -1.57 -3.37
C ALA A 369 -5.46 -2.86 -3.70
N LEU A 370 -5.71 -3.88 -2.88
CA LEU A 370 -5.35 -5.27 -3.12
C LEU A 370 -6.56 -5.98 -3.72
N GLY A 371 -6.40 -6.67 -4.83
CA GLY A 371 -7.54 -7.28 -5.51
C GLY A 371 -7.21 -8.57 -6.23
N PHE A 372 -8.26 -9.17 -6.76
CA PHE A 372 -8.22 -10.39 -7.56
C PHE A 372 -9.02 -10.20 -8.85
N GLU A 373 -8.46 -10.66 -9.95
CA GLU A 373 -9.10 -10.79 -11.25
C GLU A 373 -9.48 -12.24 -11.48
N LEU A 374 -10.71 -12.50 -11.93
CA LEU A 374 -11.13 -13.76 -12.48
C LEU A 374 -11.07 -13.67 -14.00
N LEU A 375 -10.31 -14.56 -14.61
CA LEU A 375 -10.10 -14.64 -16.05
C LEU A 375 -10.59 -16.01 -16.55
N ALA A 376 -11.05 -16.06 -17.79
CA ALA A 376 -11.39 -17.33 -18.45
C ALA A 376 -10.68 -17.42 -19.79
N ASN A 377 -10.28 -18.65 -20.18
CA ASN A 377 -9.83 -18.92 -21.53
C ASN A 377 -11.03 -19.32 -22.44
N ASP A 378 -10.76 -19.52 -23.73
CA ASP A 378 -11.72 -19.93 -24.75
C ASP A 378 -12.42 -21.27 -24.46
N GLN A 379 -11.81 -22.11 -23.62
CA GLN A 379 -12.37 -23.40 -23.18
C GLN A 379 -13.22 -23.26 -21.89
N GLY A 380 -13.36 -22.04 -21.35
CA GLY A 380 -14.10 -21.76 -20.13
C GLY A 380 -13.35 -22.15 -18.84
N LYS A 381 -12.06 -22.50 -18.91
CA LYS A 381 -11.24 -22.70 -17.71
C LYS A 381 -10.94 -21.37 -17.06
N GLN A 382 -11.16 -21.27 -15.75
CA GLN A 382 -11.04 -20.04 -14.98
C GLN A 382 -9.75 -19.99 -14.18
N PHE A 383 -9.17 -18.78 -14.13
CA PHE A 383 -7.91 -18.49 -13.46
C PHE A 383 -8.05 -17.24 -12.59
N VAL A 384 -7.24 -17.15 -11.54
CA VAL A 384 -7.20 -16.01 -10.63
C VAL A 384 -5.82 -15.35 -10.70
N ARG A 385 -5.80 -14.00 -10.82
CA ARG A 385 -4.61 -13.18 -10.64
C ARG A 385 -4.82 -12.23 -9.47
N ALA A 386 -3.85 -12.17 -8.58
CA ALA A 386 -3.81 -11.13 -7.56
C ALA A 386 -3.13 -9.89 -8.13
N PHE A 387 -3.58 -8.71 -7.72
CA PHE A 387 -2.97 -7.44 -8.10
C PHE A 387 -2.97 -6.44 -6.95
N TYR A 388 -2.04 -5.48 -7.03
CA TYR A 388 -2.07 -4.26 -6.23
C TYR A 388 -2.10 -3.04 -7.13
N ARG A 389 -2.98 -2.07 -6.82
CA ARG A 389 -3.14 -0.84 -7.58
C ARG A 389 -3.13 0.37 -6.65
N SER A 390 -2.30 1.38 -6.96
CA SER A 390 -2.23 2.62 -6.17
C SER A 390 -1.75 3.80 -7.00
N GLN A 391 -2.21 5.00 -6.66
CA GLN A 391 -1.59 6.24 -7.13
C GLN A 391 -0.22 6.42 -6.47
N THR A 392 0.72 7.08 -7.16
CA THR A 392 1.97 7.55 -6.57
C THR A 392 1.72 8.73 -5.64
N MET A 393 2.71 9.07 -4.81
CA MET A 393 2.61 10.24 -3.93
C MET A 393 2.32 11.53 -4.71
N GLU A 394 3.00 11.72 -5.84
CA GLU A 394 2.87 12.91 -6.69
C GLU A 394 1.49 12.98 -7.37
N GLN A 395 0.97 11.82 -7.83
CA GLN A 395 -0.37 11.75 -8.43
C GLN A 395 -1.45 12.18 -7.44
N VAL A 396 -1.33 11.77 -6.17
CA VAL A 396 -2.26 12.18 -5.11
C VAL A 396 -2.03 13.64 -4.74
N ARG A 397 -0.79 14.04 -4.42
CA ARG A 397 -0.44 15.40 -3.97
C ARG A 397 -0.86 16.48 -4.96
N GLU A 398 -0.61 16.26 -6.23
CA GLU A 398 -0.85 17.24 -7.29
C GLU A 398 -2.20 17.07 -7.99
N LEU A 399 -3.03 16.12 -7.55
CA LEU A 399 -4.29 15.77 -8.20
C LEU A 399 -4.11 15.56 -9.71
N GLN A 400 -3.07 14.81 -10.09
CA GLN A 400 -2.74 14.59 -11.49
C GLN A 400 -3.83 13.78 -12.19
N SER A 401 -4.17 14.18 -13.41
CA SER A 401 -5.05 13.39 -14.28
C SER A 401 -4.35 12.10 -14.68
N LEU A 402 -5.03 10.97 -14.48
CA LEU A 402 -4.49 9.66 -14.81
C LEU A 402 -4.77 9.32 -16.28
N SER A 403 -3.76 8.78 -16.95
CA SER A 403 -3.79 8.36 -18.36
C SER A 403 -2.84 7.20 -18.56
N ASP A 404 -2.80 6.61 -19.76
CA ASP A 404 -1.87 5.51 -20.03
C ASP A 404 -0.39 5.95 -19.93
N ALA A 405 -0.13 7.23 -20.23
CA ALA A 405 1.21 7.83 -20.05
C ALA A 405 1.50 8.25 -18.59
N ASN A 406 0.48 8.33 -17.73
CA ASN A 406 0.57 8.67 -16.32
C ASN A 406 -0.38 7.76 -15.53
N ALA A 407 -0.21 6.45 -15.70
CA ALA A 407 -1.01 5.44 -15.03
C ALA A 407 -0.64 5.35 -13.54
N PRO A 408 -1.59 5.00 -12.66
CA PRO A 408 -1.24 4.57 -11.31
C PRO A 408 -0.39 3.29 -11.37
N ALA A 409 0.33 3.00 -10.31
CA ALA A 409 1.01 1.72 -10.18
C ALA A 409 -0.03 0.59 -10.21
N TYR A 410 0.24 -0.43 -11.02
CA TYR A 410 -0.56 -1.65 -11.12
C TYR A 410 0.40 -2.83 -11.26
N GLU A 411 0.41 -3.70 -10.28
CA GLU A 411 1.35 -4.83 -10.20
C GLU A 411 0.56 -6.14 -10.02
N TYR A 412 0.86 -7.15 -10.84
CA TYR A 412 0.37 -8.50 -10.59
C TYR A 412 1.26 -9.19 -9.56
N LEU A 413 0.62 -9.83 -8.59
CA LEU A 413 1.27 -10.44 -7.44
C LEU A 413 1.35 -11.96 -7.60
N THR A 414 2.45 -12.53 -7.15
CA THR A 414 2.58 -13.97 -6.97
C THR A 414 1.67 -14.45 -5.83
N ILE A 415 0.88 -15.49 -6.06
CA ILE A 415 0.06 -16.16 -5.05
C ILE A 415 0.80 -17.44 -4.61
N PRO A 416 1.44 -17.48 -3.43
CA PRO A 416 2.20 -18.63 -2.98
C PRO A 416 1.34 -19.91 -2.90
N GLY A 417 1.84 -21.01 -3.48
CA GLY A 417 1.11 -22.28 -3.55
C GLY A 417 0.12 -22.38 -4.72
N CYS A 418 0.12 -21.40 -5.62
CA CYS A 418 -0.79 -21.32 -6.75
C CYS A 418 -0.06 -21.01 -8.07
N GLU A 419 1.20 -21.43 -8.21
CA GLU A 419 2.07 -21.17 -9.36
C GLU A 419 2.16 -22.41 -10.28
N PRO A 420 2.46 -22.24 -11.60
CA PRO A 420 2.65 -20.97 -12.35
C PRO A 420 1.33 -20.32 -12.75
N GLU A 421 0.22 -21.01 -12.74
CA GLU A 421 -1.14 -20.55 -13.03
C GLU A 421 -2.07 -20.97 -11.89
N CYS A 422 -2.83 -20.01 -11.37
CA CYS A 422 -3.76 -20.22 -10.28
C CYS A 422 -5.17 -20.46 -10.83
N SER A 423 -5.63 -21.72 -10.90
CA SER A 423 -7.04 -21.96 -11.23
C SER A 423 -7.97 -21.46 -10.12
N LEU A 424 -9.21 -21.10 -10.46
CA LEU A 424 -10.21 -20.67 -9.46
C LEU A 424 -10.39 -21.75 -8.38
N GLU A 425 -10.38 -23.03 -8.75
CA GLU A 425 -10.49 -24.13 -7.79
C GLU A 425 -9.32 -24.17 -6.81
N GLN A 426 -8.07 -24.05 -7.31
CA GLN A 426 -6.87 -24.00 -6.46
C GLN A 426 -6.89 -22.79 -5.53
N PHE A 427 -7.26 -21.62 -6.06
CA PHE A 427 -7.39 -20.40 -5.25
C PHE A 427 -8.44 -20.53 -4.17
N SER A 428 -9.62 -21.09 -4.52
CA SER A 428 -10.70 -21.36 -3.56
C SER A 428 -10.25 -22.28 -2.43
N GLN A 429 -9.59 -23.39 -2.77
CA GLN A 429 -9.04 -24.33 -1.78
C GLN A 429 -7.98 -23.67 -0.89
N LEU A 430 -7.09 -22.87 -1.47
CA LEU A 430 -6.06 -22.13 -0.73
C LEU A 430 -6.68 -21.15 0.27
N VAL A 431 -7.64 -20.32 -0.16
CA VAL A 431 -8.32 -19.37 0.72
C VAL A 431 -9.11 -20.11 1.80
N GLN A 432 -9.94 -21.08 1.43
CA GLN A 432 -10.75 -21.88 2.38
C GLN A 432 -9.88 -22.59 3.41
N GLY A 433 -8.71 -23.11 3.02
CA GLY A 433 -7.76 -23.75 3.92
C GLY A 433 -7.13 -22.82 4.97
N LYS A 434 -7.21 -21.51 4.74
CA LYS A 434 -6.69 -20.48 5.66
C LYS A 434 -7.79 -19.78 6.47
N LEU A 435 -9.07 -19.93 6.10
CA LEU A 435 -10.18 -19.32 6.82
C LEU A 435 -10.29 -19.85 8.26
N VAL A 436 -10.44 -18.96 9.20
CA VAL A 436 -10.81 -19.28 10.57
C VAL A 436 -12.32 -19.06 10.73
N PRO A 437 -13.05 -20.03 11.29
CA PRO A 437 -14.47 -19.86 11.55
C PRO A 437 -14.71 -18.65 12.44
N VAL A 438 -15.57 -17.73 11.99
CA VAL A 438 -15.99 -16.61 12.83
C VAL A 438 -16.68 -17.19 14.06
N ALA A 439 -16.13 -16.92 15.24
CA ALA A 439 -16.77 -17.33 16.48
C ALA A 439 -18.18 -16.75 16.50
N ALA A 440 -19.17 -17.61 16.76
CA ALA A 440 -20.54 -17.15 16.93
C ALA A 440 -20.53 -16.11 18.06
N THR A 441 -20.86 -14.86 17.72
CA THR A 441 -20.92 -13.74 18.66
C THR A 441 -21.69 -14.19 19.90
N LYS A 442 -21.01 -14.23 21.04
CA LYS A 442 -21.68 -14.39 22.32
C LYS A 442 -22.54 -13.13 22.53
N HIS A 443 -23.84 -13.24 22.26
CA HIS A 443 -24.86 -12.22 22.54
C HIS A 443 -25.04 -12.03 24.04
#